data_78f36c0705251acfc13e6e30de997e71
#
_entry.id   78f36c0705251acfc13e6e30de997e71
#
_cell.length_a   1.000
_cell.length_b   1.000
_cell.length_c   1.000
_cell.angle_alpha   90.00
_cell.angle_beta   90.00
_cell.angle_gamma   90.00
#
_symmetry.space_group_name_H-M   'P 1'
#
loop_
_entity.id
_entity.type
_entity.pdbx_description
1 polymer ?
#
loop_
_entity_poly.entity_id
_entity_poly.type
_entity_poly.pdbx_seq_one_letter_code
_entity_poly.pdbx_strand_id
1 'polypeptide(L)'
;FAYTSELSIRLASAQAERLRVNYDVIAITDCYQAFTGALAGQFDGLPTDLTEQNIQARCRGVMLMAISNKKGALVLTTGNKSEIAVGYSTLYGDMAGGFNVLKDASKTLVYRLARYRNAVAAAAGQAEIIPVEVIERAPSAELAPGQKDDDNLPPYDRLDQILALYVEADLGAETIIANGFDADEVYRVIRLVDLNEYKRRQAPIGVRLTERAFGRDRRYPITQGWAAGD
;
A
#
# COMPACT_ATOMS: atom_id res chain seq x y z
N PHE A 1 15.87 -0.10 -9.11
CA PHE A 1 15.42 -1.12 -10.04
C PHE A 1 14.87 -0.46 -11.30
N ALA A 2 14.71 -1.18 -12.41
CA ALA A 2 14.43 -0.62 -13.74
C ALA A 2 13.17 0.26 -13.83
N TYR A 3 12.18 0.03 -12.97
CA TYR A 3 10.90 0.78 -12.99
C TYR A 3 10.80 1.87 -11.93
N THR A 4 11.79 2.01 -11.04
CA THR A 4 11.83 3.11 -10.09
C THR A 4 12.29 4.37 -10.82
N SER A 5 11.45 5.38 -10.89
CA SER A 5 11.74 6.60 -11.60
C SER A 5 12.84 7.43 -10.92
N GLU A 6 13.60 8.19 -11.70
CA GLU A 6 14.57 9.15 -11.17
C GLU A 6 13.90 10.19 -10.26
N LEU A 7 12.66 10.55 -10.59
CA LEU A 7 11.83 11.43 -9.75
C LEU A 7 11.63 10.83 -8.36
N SER A 8 11.29 9.54 -8.25
CA SER A 8 11.10 8.86 -6.96
C SER A 8 12.37 8.86 -6.12
N ILE A 9 13.51 8.59 -6.73
CA ILE A 9 14.81 8.59 -6.04
C ILE A 9 15.13 10.00 -5.55
N ARG A 10 14.99 11.02 -6.40
CA ARG A 10 15.21 12.43 -6.05
C ARG A 10 14.33 12.89 -4.90
N LEU A 11 13.03 12.59 -4.96
CA LEU A 11 12.07 13.01 -3.93
C LEU A 11 12.31 12.29 -2.61
N ALA A 12 12.63 11.00 -2.63
CA ALA A 12 12.94 10.24 -1.43
C ALA A 12 14.22 10.76 -0.76
N SER A 13 15.27 11.04 -1.54
CA SER A 13 16.52 11.63 -1.04
C SER A 13 16.27 13.02 -0.43
N ALA A 14 15.54 13.89 -1.12
CA ALA A 14 15.23 15.23 -0.62
C ALA A 14 14.40 15.18 0.68
N GLN A 15 13.46 14.27 0.78
CA GLN A 15 12.67 14.10 2.01
C GLN A 15 13.52 13.58 3.17
N ALA A 16 14.38 12.60 2.92
CA ALA A 16 15.29 12.06 3.93
C ALA A 16 16.26 13.12 4.47
N GLU A 17 16.79 13.97 3.59
CA GLU A 17 17.65 15.11 3.95
C GLU A 17 16.91 16.08 4.85
N ARG A 18 15.68 16.49 4.48
CA ARG A 18 14.83 17.41 5.28
C ARG A 18 14.48 16.83 6.64
N LEU A 19 14.25 15.54 6.70
CA LEU A 19 14.01 14.80 7.96
C LEU A 19 15.27 14.52 8.76
N ARG A 20 16.46 14.72 8.19
CA ARG A 20 17.78 14.41 8.78
C ARG A 20 17.89 12.95 9.19
N VAL A 21 17.38 12.04 8.37
CA VAL A 21 17.47 10.59 8.56
C VAL A 21 18.47 9.99 7.58
N ASN A 22 19.07 8.86 7.95
CA ASN A 22 19.93 8.12 7.05
C ASN A 22 19.13 7.61 5.86
N TYR A 23 19.71 7.69 4.67
CA TYR A 23 19.12 7.23 3.43
C TYR A 23 20.12 6.42 2.63
N ASP A 24 19.78 5.18 2.36
CA ASP A 24 20.60 4.26 1.57
C ASP A 24 19.81 3.76 0.36
N VAL A 25 20.48 3.62 -0.77
CA VAL A 25 19.92 3.04 -1.99
C VAL A 25 20.60 1.69 -2.24
N ILE A 26 19.81 0.60 -2.14
CA ILE A 26 20.29 -0.76 -2.37
C ILE A 26 19.55 -1.31 -3.60
N ALA A 27 20.33 -1.67 -4.63
CA ALA A 27 19.76 -2.26 -5.85
C ALA A 27 19.27 -3.69 -5.60
N ILE A 28 18.08 -4.01 -6.13
CA ILE A 28 17.52 -5.37 -6.07
C ILE A 28 17.73 -6.16 -7.37
N THR A 29 18.40 -5.57 -8.36
CA THR A 29 18.51 -6.11 -9.73
C THR A 29 19.08 -7.51 -9.74
N ASP A 30 20.22 -7.73 -9.08
CA ASP A 30 20.90 -9.03 -9.08
C ASP A 30 20.06 -10.11 -8.39
N CYS A 31 19.41 -9.77 -7.27
CA CYS A 31 18.50 -10.69 -6.58
C CYS A 31 17.29 -11.05 -7.43
N TYR A 32 16.69 -10.08 -8.08
CA TYR A 32 15.58 -10.30 -8.99
C TYR A 32 15.96 -11.21 -10.16
N GLN A 33 17.11 -10.94 -10.80
CA GLN A 33 17.63 -11.76 -11.90
C GLN A 33 17.97 -13.18 -11.46
N ALA A 34 18.51 -13.35 -10.26
CA ALA A 34 18.80 -14.68 -9.71
C ALA A 34 17.51 -15.49 -9.51
N PHE A 35 16.43 -14.88 -8.95
CA PHE A 35 15.16 -15.56 -8.79
C PHE A 35 14.50 -15.89 -10.12
N THR A 36 14.40 -14.94 -11.04
CA THR A 36 13.77 -15.17 -12.36
C THR A 36 14.56 -16.18 -13.19
N GLY A 37 15.89 -16.14 -13.14
CA GLY A 37 16.76 -17.13 -13.80
C GLY A 37 16.59 -18.55 -13.22
N ALA A 38 16.51 -18.68 -11.90
CA ALA A 38 16.28 -19.98 -11.25
C ALA A 38 14.91 -20.56 -11.57
N LEU A 39 13.91 -19.71 -11.84
CA LEU A 39 12.54 -20.10 -12.15
C LEU A 39 12.24 -20.18 -13.67
N ALA A 40 13.22 -19.86 -14.53
CA ALA A 40 13.01 -19.77 -15.98
C ALA A 40 12.38 -21.04 -16.57
N GLY A 41 12.82 -22.24 -16.15
CA GLY A 41 12.22 -23.49 -16.61
C GLY A 41 10.79 -23.73 -16.13
N GLN A 42 10.39 -23.12 -15.01
CA GLN A 42 9.00 -23.21 -14.51
C GLN A 42 8.07 -22.19 -15.17
N PHE A 43 8.65 -21.11 -15.70
CA PHE A 43 7.92 -20.02 -16.36
C PHE A 43 7.92 -20.15 -17.90
N ASP A 44 8.55 -21.21 -18.43
CA ASP A 44 8.65 -21.41 -19.87
C ASP A 44 7.27 -21.43 -20.53
N GLY A 45 7.11 -20.61 -21.58
CA GLY A 45 5.85 -20.45 -22.31
C GLY A 45 4.77 -19.62 -21.59
N LEU A 46 5.01 -19.12 -20.39
CA LEU A 46 4.07 -18.26 -19.64
C LEU A 46 4.38 -16.77 -19.87
N PRO A 47 3.35 -15.91 -20.02
CA PRO A 47 3.54 -14.48 -20.15
C PRO A 47 3.96 -13.86 -18.80
N THR A 48 4.71 -12.76 -18.84
CA THR A 48 5.00 -11.92 -17.68
C THR A 48 3.70 -11.32 -17.12
N ASP A 49 3.52 -11.41 -15.78
CA ASP A 49 2.32 -10.93 -15.10
C ASP A 49 2.63 -10.31 -13.72
N LEU A 50 1.70 -10.40 -12.78
CA LEU A 50 1.89 -9.96 -11.39
C LEU A 50 2.96 -10.76 -10.64
N THR A 51 3.37 -11.92 -11.14
CA THR A 51 4.39 -12.76 -10.50
C THR A 51 5.72 -12.03 -10.43
N GLU A 52 6.16 -11.44 -11.53
CA GLU A 52 7.42 -10.70 -11.62
C GLU A 52 7.39 -9.42 -10.77
N GLN A 53 6.25 -8.73 -10.71
CA GLN A 53 6.03 -7.59 -9.83
C GLN A 53 6.15 -8.01 -8.35
N ASN A 54 5.53 -9.12 -7.99
CA ASN A 54 5.59 -9.68 -6.64
C ASN A 54 7.00 -10.14 -6.25
N ILE A 55 7.78 -10.69 -7.18
CA ILE A 55 9.19 -11.04 -6.94
C ILE A 55 9.98 -9.79 -6.56
N GLN A 56 9.80 -8.67 -7.27
CA GLN A 56 10.47 -7.40 -6.93
C GLN A 56 10.15 -6.95 -5.49
N ALA A 57 8.89 -6.96 -5.11
CA ALA A 57 8.46 -6.56 -3.77
C ALA A 57 9.05 -7.51 -2.70
N ARG A 58 9.09 -8.82 -2.98
CA ARG A 58 9.68 -9.82 -2.06
C ARG A 58 11.20 -9.70 -1.94
N CYS A 59 11.91 -9.39 -3.00
CA CYS A 59 13.34 -9.07 -2.92
C CYS A 59 13.60 -7.93 -1.93
N ARG A 60 12.81 -6.85 -1.98
CA ARG A 60 12.91 -5.75 -1.00
C ARG A 60 12.59 -6.23 0.41
N GLY A 61 11.56 -7.02 0.59
CA GLY A 61 11.18 -7.58 1.89
C GLY A 61 12.29 -8.41 2.52
N VAL A 62 12.93 -9.30 1.75
CA VAL A 62 14.06 -10.12 2.22
C VAL A 62 15.23 -9.25 2.65
N MET A 63 15.61 -8.25 1.85
CA MET A 63 16.71 -7.33 2.20
C MET A 63 16.44 -6.53 3.47
N LEU A 64 15.23 -5.96 3.59
CA LEU A 64 14.83 -5.20 4.78
C LEU A 64 14.85 -6.07 6.04
N MET A 65 14.33 -7.29 5.97
CA MET A 65 14.33 -8.21 7.09
C MET A 65 15.75 -8.68 7.46
N ALA A 66 16.64 -8.85 6.49
CA ALA A 66 18.04 -9.16 6.76
C ALA A 66 18.77 -8.00 7.47
N ILE A 67 18.51 -6.75 7.05
CA ILE A 67 19.04 -5.55 7.71
C ILE A 67 18.47 -5.44 9.13
N SER A 68 17.17 -5.64 9.30
CA SER A 68 16.49 -5.67 10.59
C SER A 68 17.18 -6.64 11.57
N ASN A 69 17.36 -7.87 11.15
CA ASN A 69 18.00 -8.90 11.96
C ASN A 69 19.45 -8.54 12.32
N LYS A 70 20.20 -8.04 11.34
CA LYS A 70 21.63 -7.75 11.53
C LYS A 70 21.86 -6.54 12.42
N LYS A 71 21.00 -5.52 12.32
CA LYS A 71 21.12 -4.25 13.07
C LYS A 71 20.27 -4.22 14.35
N GLY A 72 19.46 -5.25 14.62
CA GLY A 72 18.52 -5.24 15.76
C GLY A 72 17.47 -4.12 15.63
N ALA A 73 17.04 -3.78 14.41
CA ALA A 73 16.12 -2.68 14.12
C ALA A 73 14.75 -3.20 13.69
N LEU A 74 13.69 -2.46 14.00
CA LEU A 74 12.34 -2.76 13.58
C LEU A 74 12.09 -2.25 12.16
N VAL A 75 11.57 -3.10 11.26
CA VAL A 75 11.08 -2.65 9.95
C VAL A 75 9.68 -2.08 10.11
N LEU A 76 9.50 -0.83 9.68
CA LEU A 76 8.19 -0.20 9.56
C LEU A 76 7.66 -0.41 8.13
N THR A 77 6.44 -0.92 8.02
CA THR A 77 5.73 -0.96 6.73
C THR A 77 4.92 0.32 6.55
N THR A 78 4.66 0.70 5.31
CA THR A 78 4.05 1.98 4.94
C THR A 78 2.68 1.85 4.29
N GLY A 79 2.14 0.64 4.18
CA GLY A 79 0.80 0.41 3.64
C GLY A 79 -0.26 1.13 4.46
N ASN A 80 -1.16 1.86 3.80
CA ASN A 80 -2.27 2.56 4.44
C ASN A 80 -3.55 1.71 4.42
N LYS A 81 -4.62 2.19 5.10
CA LYS A 81 -5.89 1.47 5.22
C LYS A 81 -6.52 1.16 3.87
N SER A 82 -6.50 2.09 2.94
CA SER A 82 -7.11 1.94 1.62
C SER A 82 -6.45 0.84 0.81
N GLU A 83 -5.11 0.84 0.73
CA GLU A 83 -4.31 -0.19 0.06
C GLU A 83 -4.51 -1.57 0.70
N ILE A 84 -4.44 -1.65 2.04
CA ILE A 84 -4.64 -2.89 2.79
C ILE A 84 -6.06 -3.42 2.64
N ALA A 85 -7.06 -2.54 2.57
CA ALA A 85 -8.45 -2.93 2.39
C ALA A 85 -8.64 -3.72 1.10
N VAL A 86 -8.24 -3.15 -0.02
CA VAL A 86 -8.43 -3.75 -1.35
C VAL A 86 -7.33 -4.73 -1.74
N GLY A 87 -6.35 -4.97 -0.85
CA GLY A 87 -5.25 -5.89 -1.09
C GLY A 87 -4.22 -5.40 -2.10
N TYR A 88 -4.12 -4.09 -2.31
CA TYR A 88 -3.09 -3.48 -3.15
C TYR A 88 -1.74 -3.49 -2.41
N SER A 89 -1.25 -4.68 -2.19
CA SER A 89 -0.04 -5.00 -1.44
C SER A 89 0.44 -6.40 -1.78
N THR A 90 1.73 -6.64 -1.62
CA THR A 90 2.34 -7.95 -1.88
C THR A 90 2.63 -8.66 -0.57
N LEU A 91 2.01 -9.83 -0.40
CA LEU A 91 2.28 -10.72 0.73
C LEU A 91 3.76 -11.11 0.77
N TYR A 92 4.40 -10.96 1.93
CA TYR A 92 5.86 -11.16 2.16
C TYR A 92 6.76 -10.20 1.38
N GLY A 93 6.19 -9.18 0.74
CA GLY A 93 6.93 -8.09 0.09
C GLY A 93 6.87 -6.80 0.91
N ASP A 94 6.14 -5.81 0.43
CA ASP A 94 5.89 -4.53 1.11
C ASP A 94 5.12 -4.66 2.44
N MET A 95 4.47 -5.80 2.67
CA MET A 95 3.85 -6.14 3.95
C MET A 95 4.83 -6.75 4.96
N ALA A 96 6.09 -7.04 4.58
CA ALA A 96 7.07 -7.61 5.49
C ALA A 96 7.60 -6.56 6.46
N GLY A 97 7.36 -6.75 7.75
CA GLY A 97 7.81 -5.84 8.80
C GLY A 97 7.18 -6.16 10.15
N GLY A 98 7.59 -5.42 11.18
CA GLY A 98 7.11 -5.63 12.55
C GLY A 98 6.02 -4.67 12.99
N PHE A 99 5.87 -3.51 12.30
CA PHE A 99 4.87 -2.51 12.66
C PHE A 99 4.45 -1.67 11.45
N ASN A 100 3.15 -1.40 11.33
CA ASN A 100 2.59 -0.54 10.29
C ASN A 100 1.96 0.72 10.91
N VAL A 101 2.65 1.83 10.80
CA VAL A 101 2.22 3.11 11.40
C VAL A 101 0.93 3.63 10.77
N LEU A 102 0.74 3.45 9.46
CA LEU A 102 -0.37 3.99 8.69
C LEU A 102 -1.52 2.98 8.48
N LYS A 103 -1.47 1.83 9.14
CA LYS A 103 -2.38 0.70 8.91
C LYS A 103 -3.85 1.06 8.88
N ASP A 104 -4.28 2.00 9.71
CA ASP A 104 -5.67 2.43 9.86
C ASP A 104 -5.91 3.88 9.39
N ALA A 105 -4.95 4.48 8.71
CA ALA A 105 -5.09 5.77 8.04
C ALA A 105 -5.49 5.55 6.57
N SER A 106 -6.60 6.14 6.12
CA SER A 106 -6.97 6.12 4.70
C SER A 106 -5.96 6.90 3.85
N LYS A 107 -5.90 6.64 2.56
CA LYS A 107 -5.00 7.36 1.62
C LYS A 107 -5.25 8.86 1.65
N THR A 108 -6.50 9.28 1.67
CA THR A 108 -6.89 10.69 1.75
C THR A 108 -6.45 11.32 3.08
N LEU A 109 -6.55 10.57 4.19
CA LEU A 109 -6.02 11.02 5.48
C LEU A 109 -4.50 11.16 5.45
N VAL A 110 -3.77 10.24 4.82
CA VAL A 110 -2.30 10.34 4.66
C VAL A 110 -1.92 11.62 3.93
N TYR A 111 -2.61 11.98 2.85
CA TYR A 111 -2.39 13.26 2.15
C TYR A 111 -2.71 14.47 3.03
N ARG A 112 -3.79 14.42 3.80
CA ARG A 112 -4.13 15.50 4.75
C ARG A 112 -3.05 15.66 5.82
N LEU A 113 -2.54 14.57 6.38
CA LEU A 113 -1.46 14.58 7.37
C LEU A 113 -0.15 15.14 6.78
N ALA A 114 0.17 14.79 5.52
CA ALA A 114 1.34 15.33 4.84
C ALA A 114 1.24 16.86 4.66
N ARG A 115 0.09 17.37 4.20
CA ARG A 115 -0.17 18.81 4.10
C ARG A 115 -0.13 19.51 5.45
N TYR A 116 -0.74 18.90 6.47
CA TYR A 116 -0.72 19.41 7.84
C TYR A 116 0.72 19.51 8.39
N ARG A 117 1.54 18.50 8.14
CA ARG A 117 2.96 18.52 8.56
C ARG A 117 3.73 19.69 7.95
N ASN A 118 3.48 19.98 6.67
CA ASN A 118 4.07 21.13 6.01
C ASN A 118 3.52 22.46 6.53
N ALA A 119 2.22 22.57 6.81
CA ALA A 119 1.62 23.75 7.40
C ALA A 119 2.19 24.05 8.80
N VAL A 120 2.41 23.04 9.62
CA VAL A 120 3.09 23.19 10.94
C VAL A 120 4.52 23.68 10.78
N ALA A 121 5.28 23.17 9.80
CA ALA A 121 6.63 23.65 9.52
C ALA A 121 6.63 25.13 9.09
N ALA A 122 5.74 25.50 8.19
CA ALA A 122 5.59 26.88 7.71
C ALA A 122 5.22 27.84 8.85
N ALA A 123 4.29 27.45 9.73
CA ALA A 123 3.92 28.25 10.91
C ALA A 123 5.09 28.45 11.88
N ALA A 124 6.06 27.53 11.89
CA ALA A 124 7.30 27.64 12.67
C ALA A 124 8.45 28.34 11.89
N GLY A 125 8.19 28.94 10.72
CA GLY A 125 9.19 29.57 9.88
C GLY A 125 10.20 28.60 9.24
N GLN A 126 9.85 27.32 9.16
CA GLN A 126 10.67 26.27 8.57
C GLN A 126 10.25 25.99 7.12
N ALA A 127 11.17 25.47 6.32
CA ALA A 127 10.86 24.96 5.00
C ALA A 127 9.92 23.72 5.09
N GLU A 128 9.25 23.43 4.00
CA GLU A 128 8.44 22.21 3.89
C GLU A 128 9.27 20.96 4.19
N ILE A 129 8.68 20.01 4.90
CA ILE A 129 9.32 18.73 5.26
C ILE A 129 9.07 17.68 4.17
N ILE A 130 7.83 17.61 3.69
CA ILE A 130 7.45 16.69 2.63
C ILE A 130 7.40 17.46 1.32
N PRO A 131 8.22 17.11 0.31
CA PRO A 131 8.16 17.77 -0.99
C PRO A 131 6.73 17.80 -1.54
N VAL A 132 6.25 18.95 -1.99
CA VAL A 132 4.89 19.10 -2.54
C VAL A 132 4.65 18.12 -3.69
N GLU A 133 5.66 17.90 -4.52
CA GLU A 133 5.61 16.92 -5.62
C GLU A 133 5.28 15.49 -5.15
N VAL A 134 5.66 15.10 -3.91
CA VAL A 134 5.28 13.78 -3.34
C VAL A 134 3.78 13.70 -3.08
N ILE A 135 3.17 14.83 -2.70
CA ILE A 135 1.75 14.92 -2.37
C ILE A 135 0.88 15.01 -3.64
N GLU A 136 1.40 15.67 -4.68
CA GLU A 136 0.64 15.98 -5.90
C GLU A 136 0.80 14.95 -7.02
N ARG A 137 1.88 14.17 -7.02
CA ARG A 137 2.08 13.15 -8.04
C ARG A 137 1.02 12.04 -7.92
N ALA A 138 0.63 11.48 -9.07
CA ALA A 138 -0.22 10.30 -9.09
C ALA A 138 0.46 9.13 -8.36
N PRO A 139 -0.25 8.44 -7.45
CA PRO A 139 0.31 7.29 -6.75
C PRO A 139 0.59 6.13 -7.70
N SER A 140 1.71 5.44 -7.48
CA SER A 140 2.13 4.30 -8.28
C SER A 140 3.00 3.36 -7.45
N ALA A 141 2.81 2.06 -7.64
CA ALA A 141 3.68 1.03 -7.05
C ALA A 141 5.04 0.94 -7.77
N GLU A 142 5.19 1.50 -8.98
CA GLU A 142 6.42 1.47 -9.80
C GLU A 142 7.00 0.05 -9.96
N LEU A 143 6.15 -0.94 -10.17
CA LEU A 143 6.51 -2.35 -10.38
C LEU A 143 6.45 -2.75 -11.86
N ALA A 144 5.84 -1.92 -12.70
CA ALA A 144 5.72 -2.08 -14.15
C ALA A 144 5.87 -0.72 -14.86
N PRO A 145 6.16 -0.71 -16.19
CA PRO A 145 6.28 0.52 -16.95
C PRO A 145 4.99 1.34 -16.93
N GLY A 146 5.07 2.63 -16.55
CA GLY A 146 3.95 3.57 -16.60
C GLY A 146 2.77 3.25 -15.65
N GLN A 147 2.93 2.33 -14.72
CA GLN A 147 1.90 1.89 -13.78
C GLN A 147 1.38 3.04 -12.92
N LYS A 148 0.05 3.08 -12.74
CA LYS A 148 -0.66 3.97 -11.80
C LYS A 148 -1.63 3.14 -10.96
N ASP A 149 -1.91 3.58 -9.74
CA ASP A 149 -2.88 2.91 -8.87
C ASP A 149 -4.29 2.96 -9.49
N ASP A 150 -4.64 4.05 -10.16
CA ASP A 150 -5.94 4.23 -10.84
C ASP A 150 -6.18 3.26 -12.00
N ASP A 151 -5.15 2.57 -12.49
CA ASP A 151 -5.31 1.52 -13.50
C ASP A 151 -6.14 0.33 -12.95
N ASN A 152 -6.11 0.13 -11.64
CA ASN A 152 -6.72 -1.03 -10.98
C ASN A 152 -7.72 -0.66 -9.89
N LEU A 153 -7.72 0.55 -9.39
CA LEU A 153 -8.53 1.02 -8.27
C LEU A 153 -9.38 2.23 -8.66
N PRO A 154 -10.54 2.44 -8.05
CA PRO A 154 -11.20 3.72 -8.12
C PRO A 154 -10.32 4.84 -7.56
N PRO A 155 -10.53 6.10 -7.97
CA PRO A 155 -9.87 7.25 -7.35
C PRO A 155 -9.99 7.19 -5.83
N TYR A 156 -8.91 7.48 -5.11
CA TYR A 156 -8.87 7.30 -3.66
C TYR A 156 -9.92 8.11 -2.89
N ASP A 157 -10.33 9.27 -3.40
CA ASP A 157 -11.40 10.05 -2.78
C ASP A 157 -12.74 9.29 -2.76
N ARG A 158 -13.04 8.51 -3.80
CA ARG A 158 -14.24 7.66 -3.86
C ARG A 158 -14.03 6.36 -3.11
N LEU A 159 -12.90 5.72 -3.31
CA LEU A 159 -12.55 4.47 -2.62
C LEU A 159 -12.65 4.63 -1.10
N ASP A 160 -12.07 5.69 -0.54
CA ASP A 160 -12.06 5.91 0.91
C ASP A 160 -13.46 6.17 1.47
N GLN A 161 -14.35 6.83 0.70
CA GLN A 161 -15.74 7.01 1.10
C GLN A 161 -16.50 5.67 1.13
N ILE A 162 -16.34 4.83 0.11
CA ILE A 162 -16.95 3.49 0.09
C ILE A 162 -16.42 2.64 1.26
N LEU A 163 -15.11 2.68 1.51
CA LEU A 163 -14.49 1.96 2.62
C LEU A 163 -15.00 2.45 3.99
N ALA A 164 -15.18 3.76 4.17
CA ALA A 164 -15.75 4.30 5.40
C ALA A 164 -17.20 3.78 5.63
N LEU A 165 -18.00 3.71 4.58
CA LEU A 165 -19.37 3.20 4.69
C LEU A 165 -19.39 1.68 4.90
N TYR A 166 -18.61 0.92 4.15
CA TYR A 166 -18.61 -0.54 4.22
C TYR A 166 -17.86 -1.08 5.44
N VAL A 167 -16.66 -0.56 5.74
CA VAL A 167 -15.79 -1.10 6.79
C VAL A 167 -16.08 -0.47 8.14
N GLU A 168 -16.22 0.85 8.21
CA GLU A 168 -16.37 1.57 9.49
C GLU A 168 -17.82 1.66 9.94
N ALA A 169 -18.73 2.04 9.03
CA ALA A 169 -20.16 2.11 9.31
C ALA A 169 -20.91 0.77 9.17
N ASP A 170 -20.25 -0.28 8.64
CA ASP A 170 -20.80 -1.63 8.46
C ASP A 170 -22.08 -1.66 7.60
N LEU A 171 -22.14 -0.83 6.58
CA LEU A 171 -23.31 -0.75 5.68
C LEU A 171 -23.20 -1.80 4.57
N GLY A 172 -24.34 -2.38 4.21
CA GLY A 172 -24.45 -3.27 3.06
C GLY A 172 -24.38 -2.54 1.72
N ALA A 173 -24.07 -3.27 0.65
CA ALA A 173 -23.90 -2.73 -0.71
C ALA A 173 -25.08 -1.86 -1.16
N GLU A 174 -26.31 -2.34 -1.00
CA GLU A 174 -27.54 -1.64 -1.42
C GLU A 174 -27.67 -0.27 -0.74
N THR A 175 -27.32 -0.19 0.54
CA THR A 175 -27.38 1.08 1.29
C THR A 175 -26.30 2.05 0.77
N ILE A 176 -25.10 1.55 0.45
CA ILE A 176 -24.03 2.37 -0.11
C ILE A 176 -24.42 2.90 -1.49
N ILE A 177 -25.00 2.06 -2.35
CA ILE A 177 -25.50 2.45 -3.66
C ILE A 177 -26.60 3.51 -3.52
N ALA A 178 -27.53 3.34 -2.57
CA ALA A 178 -28.58 4.31 -2.30
C ALA A 178 -28.04 5.69 -1.82
N ASN A 179 -26.82 5.75 -1.29
CA ASN A 179 -26.12 7.00 -0.99
C ASN A 179 -25.49 7.68 -2.22
N GLY A 180 -25.74 7.18 -3.44
CA GLY A 180 -25.34 7.83 -4.69
C GLY A 180 -24.00 7.33 -5.27
N PHE A 181 -23.49 6.20 -4.81
CA PHE A 181 -22.33 5.55 -5.41
C PHE A 181 -22.75 4.64 -6.56
N ASP A 182 -21.89 4.51 -7.55
CA ASP A 182 -22.08 3.60 -8.68
C ASP A 182 -22.08 2.13 -8.20
N ALA A 183 -23.04 1.35 -8.69
CA ALA A 183 -23.22 -0.03 -8.23
C ALA A 183 -22.04 -0.94 -8.55
N ASP A 184 -21.51 -0.86 -9.78
CA ASP A 184 -20.39 -1.70 -10.21
C ASP A 184 -19.13 -1.37 -9.40
N GLU A 185 -18.91 -0.10 -9.11
CA GLU A 185 -17.80 0.35 -8.28
C GLU A 185 -17.93 -0.15 -6.84
N VAL A 186 -19.13 -0.05 -6.24
CA VAL A 186 -19.39 -0.55 -4.87
C VAL A 186 -19.16 -2.05 -4.78
N TYR A 187 -19.75 -2.84 -5.67
CA TYR A 187 -19.57 -4.29 -5.69
C TYR A 187 -18.10 -4.68 -5.91
N ARG A 188 -17.41 -3.99 -6.81
CA ARG A 188 -15.97 -4.21 -7.06
C ARG A 188 -15.14 -3.95 -5.80
N VAL A 189 -15.37 -2.84 -5.09
CA VAL A 189 -14.64 -2.50 -3.87
C VAL A 189 -14.92 -3.51 -2.77
N ILE A 190 -16.18 -3.86 -2.52
CA ILE A 190 -16.58 -4.86 -1.52
C ILE A 190 -15.91 -6.19 -1.81
N ARG A 191 -15.98 -6.66 -3.07
CA ARG A 191 -15.32 -7.90 -3.49
C ARG A 191 -13.82 -7.88 -3.23
N LEU A 192 -13.13 -6.77 -3.55
CA LEU A 192 -11.70 -6.65 -3.27
C LEU A 192 -11.41 -6.71 -1.78
N VAL A 193 -12.22 -6.06 -0.95
CA VAL A 193 -12.06 -6.10 0.51
C VAL A 193 -12.24 -7.53 1.02
N ASP A 194 -13.26 -8.25 0.60
CA ASP A 194 -13.56 -9.58 1.11
C ASP A 194 -12.54 -10.63 0.65
N LEU A 195 -12.14 -10.61 -0.63
CA LEU A 195 -11.14 -11.52 -1.18
C LEU A 195 -9.76 -11.35 -0.54
N ASN A 196 -9.42 -10.16 -0.08
CA ASN A 196 -8.08 -9.87 0.46
C ASN A 196 -7.99 -10.01 2.00
N GLU A 197 -8.97 -10.61 2.65
CA GLU A 197 -8.91 -10.92 4.08
C GLU A 197 -7.65 -11.73 4.44
N TYR A 198 -7.24 -12.69 3.60
CA TYR A 198 -6.07 -13.53 3.85
C TYR A 198 -4.76 -12.72 3.94
N LYS A 199 -4.62 -11.64 3.16
CA LYS A 199 -3.47 -10.74 3.24
C LYS A 199 -3.47 -10.00 4.57
N ARG A 200 -4.61 -9.45 4.97
CA ARG A 200 -4.74 -8.71 6.23
C ARG A 200 -4.43 -9.54 7.47
N ARG A 201 -4.69 -10.86 7.43
CA ARG A 201 -4.34 -11.80 8.51
C ARG A 201 -2.83 -11.91 8.74
N GLN A 202 -2.04 -11.58 7.75
CA GLN A 202 -0.57 -11.67 7.78
C GLN A 202 0.08 -10.27 7.77
N ALA A 203 -0.71 -9.21 7.83
CA ALA A 203 -0.21 -7.84 7.93
C ALA A 203 0.34 -7.55 9.33
N PRO A 204 1.41 -6.74 9.45
CA PRO A 204 1.93 -6.29 10.73
C PRO A 204 0.86 -5.61 11.59
N ILE A 205 1.08 -5.61 12.88
CA ILE A 205 0.26 -4.81 13.81
C ILE A 205 0.45 -3.32 13.53
N GLY A 206 -0.52 -2.50 13.91
CA GLY A 206 -0.45 -1.06 13.69
C GLY A 206 -1.35 -0.28 14.64
N VAL A 207 -1.30 1.04 14.54
CA VAL A 207 -2.13 1.94 15.31
C VAL A 207 -3.58 1.86 14.84
N ARG A 208 -4.52 1.88 15.80
CA ARG A 208 -5.95 2.04 15.53
C ARG A 208 -6.30 3.53 15.59
N LEU A 209 -6.90 4.05 14.53
CA LEU A 209 -7.34 5.45 14.41
C LEU A 209 -8.85 5.56 14.29
N THR A 210 -9.49 4.59 13.66
CA THR A 210 -10.93 4.58 13.40
C THR A 210 -11.69 3.69 14.38
N GLU A 211 -12.99 3.82 14.44
CA GLU A 211 -13.83 2.98 15.30
C GLU A 211 -13.77 1.51 14.91
N ARG A 212 -13.54 1.22 13.62
CA ARG A 212 -13.46 -0.14 13.10
C ARG A 212 -12.21 -0.30 12.20
N ALA A 213 -11.16 -0.85 12.80
CA ALA A 213 -9.92 -1.17 12.13
C ALA A 213 -9.88 -2.64 11.65
N PHE A 214 -9.07 -2.91 10.63
CA PHE A 214 -8.79 -4.30 10.24
C PHE A 214 -7.99 -5.05 11.30
N GLY A 215 -8.42 -6.28 11.57
CA GLY A 215 -7.83 -7.15 12.58
C GLY A 215 -8.87 -7.57 13.61
N ARG A 216 -8.88 -6.96 14.79
CA ARG A 216 -9.82 -7.32 15.86
C ARG A 216 -11.25 -6.87 15.57
N ASP A 217 -11.43 -5.66 15.06
CA ASP A 217 -12.76 -5.04 14.93
C ASP A 217 -13.51 -5.55 13.68
N ARG A 218 -12.78 -5.87 12.61
CA ARG A 218 -13.31 -6.48 11.38
C ARG A 218 -12.45 -7.65 10.96
N ARG A 219 -13.06 -8.84 10.96
CA ARG A 219 -12.40 -10.10 10.67
C ARG A 219 -13.38 -11.09 10.06
N TYR A 220 -13.39 -11.17 8.74
CA TYR A 220 -14.29 -12.04 8.01
C TYR A 220 -13.67 -13.43 7.73
N PRO A 221 -14.47 -14.46 7.44
CA PRO A 221 -13.96 -15.76 7.00
C PRO A 221 -13.13 -15.62 5.71
N ILE A 222 -11.99 -16.32 5.66
CA ILE A 222 -11.15 -16.34 4.44
C ILE A 222 -11.79 -17.25 3.37
N THR A 223 -12.34 -18.37 3.79
CA THR A 223 -12.89 -19.40 2.90
C THR A 223 -14.42 -19.31 2.85
N GLN A 224 -14.94 -18.22 2.33
CA GLN A 224 -16.36 -18.04 2.11
C GLN A 224 -16.63 -17.79 0.61
N GLY A 225 -17.75 -18.27 0.10
CA GLY A 225 -18.14 -18.15 -1.31
C GLY A 225 -19.23 -17.11 -1.57
N TRP A 226 -19.71 -16.44 -0.54
CA TRP A 226 -20.69 -15.37 -0.71
C TRP A 226 -20.09 -14.14 -1.39
N ALA A 227 -20.84 -13.53 -2.30
CA ALA A 227 -20.47 -12.25 -2.90
C ALA A 227 -21.62 -11.24 -2.72
N ALA A 228 -21.27 -9.97 -2.51
CA ALA A 228 -22.28 -8.92 -2.46
C ALA A 228 -22.97 -8.80 -3.84
N GLY A 229 -24.32 -8.83 -3.84
CA GLY A 229 -25.12 -8.78 -5.06
C GLY A 229 -25.56 -10.15 -5.61
N ASP A 230 -25.20 -11.26 -4.95
CA ASP A 230 -25.71 -12.61 -5.25
C ASP A 230 -27.15 -12.82 -4.75
#